data_58f4dc140d08277a284efcc36b3ad6dd
#
_entry.id   58f4dc140d08277a284efcc36b3ad6dd
#
_cell.length_a   1.000
_cell.length_b   1.000
_cell.length_c   1.000
_cell.angle_alpha   90.00
_cell.angle_beta   90.00
_cell.angle_gamma   90.00
#
_symmetry.space_group_name_H-M   'P 1'
#
loop_
_entity.id
_entity.type
_entity.pdbx_description
1 polymer ?
#
loop_
_entity_poly.entity_id
_entity_poly.type
_entity_poly.pdbx_seq_one_letter_code
_entity_poly.pdbx_strand_id
1 'polypeptide(L)'
;MNMAEILKVKGLVKRYKELIAIDHLDMSIREGEIFGLLGPNGSGKSTTINCILSLLEYDKGEIEIFGKPMSPKAYEIKRQIGIVPQDVAVYDALTVYENIDFFCGLYIKDKETRKKYVQEAIDFVALNDFVKFKPGKLSGGLKRRLNIACGIAHKPKLVFFDEPTVAVDPQSRNKILEGIEQLRQNGATIIYTSHYMEEVEQLCDRILIIDKGHTIAEGTVDELKGMIKKSEIITIEVAGLDDKTLSMVREVKNVYSVSYENNQLKVEAGSGKHNVIDIVNLLQDKGYKMKKIFSEQPTLNDVFLELTGKQLRDE
;
A
#
# COMPACT_ATOMS: atom_id res chain seq x y z
N MET A 1 19.37 -5.61 12.58
CA MET A 1 19.63 -6.85 11.82
C MET A 1 19.28 -6.57 10.37
N ASN A 2 20.18 -6.84 9.41
CA ASN A 2 19.79 -6.75 7.99
C ASN A 2 18.78 -7.87 7.71
N MET A 3 17.52 -7.50 7.48
CA MET A 3 16.51 -8.45 7.00
C MET A 3 16.92 -8.96 5.61
N ALA A 4 16.77 -10.27 5.38
CA ALA A 4 17.12 -10.87 4.09
C ALA A 4 16.20 -10.31 2.98
N GLU A 5 16.78 -10.06 1.80
CA GLU A 5 15.99 -9.70 0.62
C GLU A 5 15.31 -10.96 0.09
N ILE A 6 13.98 -10.94 0.02
CA ILE A 6 13.16 -12.06 -0.49
C ILE A 6 12.90 -11.97 -1.98
N LEU A 7 12.86 -10.73 -2.50
CA LEU A 7 12.71 -10.43 -3.93
C LEU A 7 13.69 -9.34 -4.33
N LYS A 8 14.30 -9.52 -5.51
CA LYS A 8 15.22 -8.57 -6.13
C LYS A 8 14.96 -8.48 -7.62
N VAL A 9 14.79 -7.27 -8.08
CA VAL A 9 14.63 -6.92 -9.49
C VAL A 9 15.72 -5.93 -9.86
N LYS A 10 16.42 -6.17 -10.95
CA LYS A 10 17.48 -5.30 -11.46
C LYS A 10 17.29 -4.98 -12.92
N GLY A 11 17.24 -3.70 -13.26
CA GLY A 11 17.21 -3.17 -14.60
C GLY A 11 16.09 -3.73 -15.47
N LEU A 12 14.90 -3.99 -14.88
CA LEU A 12 13.77 -4.58 -15.59
C LEU A 12 13.26 -3.65 -16.68
N VAL A 13 13.20 -4.17 -17.91
CA VAL A 13 12.64 -3.46 -19.07
C VAL A 13 11.57 -4.32 -19.73
N LYS A 14 10.39 -3.72 -19.96
CA LYS A 14 9.31 -4.33 -20.73
C LYS A 14 8.77 -3.36 -21.77
N ARG A 15 8.74 -3.83 -23.03
CA ARG A 15 8.20 -3.08 -24.17
C ARG A 15 7.01 -3.78 -24.80
N TYR A 16 6.08 -2.99 -25.28
CA TYR A 16 5.00 -3.41 -26.16
C TYR A 16 5.11 -2.60 -27.46
N LYS A 17 5.77 -3.16 -28.48
CA LYS A 17 6.11 -2.44 -29.71
C LYS A 17 6.87 -1.14 -29.38
N GLU A 18 6.28 0.02 -29.68
CA GLU A 18 6.87 1.35 -29.43
C GLU A 18 6.69 1.84 -27.99
N LEU A 19 5.79 1.22 -27.20
CA LEU A 19 5.52 1.63 -25.83
C LEU A 19 6.50 0.93 -24.87
N ILE A 20 7.25 1.72 -24.10
CA ILE A 20 8.02 1.23 -22.97
C ILE A 20 7.11 1.22 -21.75
N ALA A 21 6.69 0.06 -21.30
CA ALA A 21 5.80 -0.10 -20.16
C ALA A 21 6.54 -0.15 -18.82
N ILE A 22 7.80 -0.59 -18.84
CA ILE A 22 8.75 -0.58 -17.70
C ILE A 22 10.12 -0.22 -18.26
N ASP A 23 10.78 0.77 -17.65
CA ASP A 23 12.08 1.25 -18.10
C ASP A 23 13.12 1.21 -16.97
N HIS A 24 14.00 0.20 -17.02
CA HIS A 24 15.12 -0.02 -16.08
C HIS A 24 14.71 0.03 -14.60
N LEU A 25 13.61 -0.64 -14.26
CA LEU A 25 13.10 -0.66 -12.89
C LEU A 25 13.99 -1.55 -12.00
N ASP A 26 14.47 -0.97 -10.91
CA ASP A 26 15.14 -1.63 -9.80
C ASP A 26 14.21 -1.68 -8.60
N MET A 27 14.18 -2.81 -7.89
CA MET A 27 13.33 -2.99 -6.70
C MET A 27 13.91 -4.09 -5.81
N SER A 28 13.91 -3.89 -4.50
CA SER A 28 14.24 -4.94 -3.54
C SER A 28 13.22 -4.98 -2.41
N ILE A 29 12.83 -6.18 -1.99
CA ILE A 29 11.82 -6.39 -0.94
C ILE A 29 12.44 -7.27 0.14
N ARG A 30 12.25 -6.86 1.39
CA ARG A 30 12.76 -7.55 2.58
C ARG A 30 11.73 -8.56 3.08
N GLU A 31 12.21 -9.62 3.73
CA GLU A 31 11.34 -10.60 4.35
C GLU A 31 10.48 -9.96 5.45
N GLY A 32 9.16 -10.24 5.43
CA GLY A 32 8.21 -9.76 6.44
C GLY A 32 7.75 -8.31 6.26
N GLU A 33 8.16 -7.59 5.20
CA GLU A 33 7.64 -6.24 4.94
C GLU A 33 6.38 -6.27 4.07
N ILE A 34 5.57 -5.21 4.19
CA ILE A 34 4.55 -4.85 3.22
C ILE A 34 5.13 -3.77 2.32
N PHE A 35 5.40 -4.12 1.07
CA PHE A 35 5.98 -3.22 0.08
C PHE A 35 4.90 -2.69 -0.86
N GLY A 36 4.73 -1.37 -0.89
CA GLY A 36 3.76 -0.68 -1.74
C GLY A 36 4.32 -0.39 -3.13
N LEU A 37 3.59 -0.75 -4.18
CA LEU A 37 3.86 -0.32 -5.54
C LEU A 37 2.75 0.65 -5.96
N LEU A 38 3.04 1.94 -5.88
CA LEU A 38 2.10 3.04 -6.05
C LEU A 38 2.26 3.70 -7.41
N GLY A 39 1.15 4.10 -8.02
CA GLY A 39 1.15 4.84 -9.28
C GLY A 39 -0.23 4.87 -9.94
N PRO A 40 -0.45 5.79 -10.89
CA PRO A 40 -1.71 5.90 -11.61
C PRO A 40 -2.00 4.67 -12.47
N ASN A 41 -3.22 4.60 -13.00
CA ASN A 41 -3.56 3.60 -13.99
C ASN A 41 -2.65 3.74 -15.22
N GLY A 42 -2.16 2.60 -15.73
CA GLY A 42 -1.20 2.58 -16.84
C GLY A 42 0.24 2.91 -16.47
N SER A 43 0.58 3.11 -15.19
CA SER A 43 1.98 3.38 -14.78
C SER A 43 2.92 2.18 -14.90
N GLY A 44 2.39 0.96 -15.05
CA GLY A 44 3.17 -0.28 -15.19
C GLY A 44 3.08 -1.24 -14.00
N LYS A 45 2.27 -0.98 -12.95
CA LYS A 45 2.16 -1.82 -11.74
C LYS A 45 1.89 -3.30 -12.05
N SER A 46 0.76 -3.60 -12.70
CA SER A 46 0.38 -4.99 -13.04
C SER A 46 1.34 -5.62 -14.04
N THR A 47 1.89 -4.81 -14.96
CA THR A 47 2.95 -5.29 -15.88
C THR A 47 4.19 -5.72 -15.10
N THR A 48 4.61 -4.95 -14.10
CA THR A 48 5.75 -5.27 -13.22
C THR A 48 5.50 -6.57 -12.46
N ILE A 49 4.32 -6.72 -11.84
CA ILE A 49 3.94 -7.97 -11.16
C ILE A 49 4.00 -9.15 -12.12
N ASN A 50 3.40 -9.04 -13.30
CA ASN A 50 3.36 -10.12 -14.27
C ASN A 50 4.77 -10.52 -14.78
N CYS A 51 5.68 -9.57 -14.96
CA CYS A 51 7.08 -9.83 -15.27
C CYS A 51 7.79 -10.55 -14.10
N ILE A 52 7.62 -10.07 -12.86
CA ILE A 52 8.20 -10.68 -11.66
C ILE A 52 7.76 -12.14 -11.51
N LEU A 53 6.48 -12.42 -11.75
CA LEU A 53 5.92 -13.77 -11.67
C LEU A 53 6.26 -14.65 -12.89
N SER A 54 6.98 -14.12 -13.88
CA SER A 54 7.23 -14.76 -15.17
C SER A 54 5.93 -15.27 -15.82
N LEU A 55 4.86 -14.50 -15.71
CA LEU A 55 3.61 -14.64 -16.46
C LEU A 55 3.68 -13.87 -17.78
N LEU A 56 4.56 -12.87 -17.82
CA LEU A 56 4.85 -12.06 -18.97
C LEU A 56 6.37 -12.04 -19.21
N GLU A 57 6.78 -12.25 -20.48
CA GLU A 57 8.17 -12.11 -20.88
C GLU A 57 8.59 -10.64 -20.83
N TYR A 58 9.82 -10.39 -20.40
CA TYR A 58 10.43 -9.06 -20.35
C TYR A 58 11.65 -8.99 -21.25
N ASP A 59 12.05 -7.78 -21.64
CA ASP A 59 13.09 -7.59 -22.67
C ASP A 59 14.49 -7.58 -22.06
N LYS A 60 14.64 -7.03 -20.83
CA LYS A 60 15.93 -6.96 -20.11
C LYS A 60 15.69 -7.00 -18.60
N GLY A 61 16.75 -7.33 -17.87
CA GLY A 61 16.79 -7.31 -16.41
C GLY A 61 16.95 -8.70 -15.81
N GLU A 62 17.06 -8.71 -14.49
CA GLU A 62 17.20 -9.93 -13.69
C GLU A 62 16.17 -9.90 -12.57
N ILE A 63 15.55 -11.05 -12.29
CA ILE A 63 14.57 -11.22 -11.21
C ILE A 63 14.98 -12.43 -10.38
N GLU A 64 15.18 -12.21 -9.09
CA GLU A 64 15.46 -13.25 -8.12
C GLU A 64 14.37 -13.25 -7.03
N ILE A 65 13.86 -14.43 -6.69
CA ILE A 65 12.90 -14.63 -5.59
C ILE A 65 13.44 -15.76 -4.70
N PHE A 66 13.45 -15.53 -3.39
CA PHE A 66 14.06 -16.45 -2.41
C PHE A 66 15.54 -16.79 -2.75
N GLY A 67 16.28 -15.79 -3.27
CA GLY A 67 17.69 -15.95 -3.68
C GLY A 67 17.91 -16.84 -4.89
N LYS A 68 16.88 -17.15 -5.66
CA LYS A 68 16.95 -17.97 -6.89
C LYS A 68 16.42 -17.20 -8.09
N PRO A 69 17.01 -17.36 -9.29
CA PRO A 69 16.50 -16.74 -10.52
C PRO A 69 15.06 -17.18 -10.81
N MET A 70 14.21 -16.19 -11.13
CA MET A 70 12.84 -16.46 -11.51
C MET A 70 12.72 -16.84 -12.98
N SER A 71 11.86 -17.81 -13.29
CA SER A 71 11.59 -18.25 -14.65
C SER A 71 10.18 -18.86 -14.78
N PRO A 72 9.65 -19.04 -16.00
CA PRO A 72 8.37 -19.71 -16.21
C PRO A 72 8.29 -21.12 -15.58
N LYS A 73 9.42 -21.81 -15.48
CA LYS A 73 9.54 -23.19 -14.95
C LYS A 73 9.95 -23.25 -13.47
N ALA A 74 10.09 -22.13 -12.77
CA ALA A 74 10.51 -22.08 -11.38
C ALA A 74 9.37 -22.51 -10.42
N TYR A 75 8.87 -23.74 -10.55
CA TYR A 75 7.72 -24.25 -9.79
C TYR A 75 7.95 -24.27 -8.28
N GLU A 76 9.19 -24.50 -7.82
CA GLU A 76 9.52 -24.48 -6.38
C GLU A 76 9.35 -23.08 -5.77
N ILE A 77 9.67 -22.03 -6.54
CA ILE A 77 9.46 -20.64 -6.16
C ILE A 77 7.95 -20.36 -6.18
N LYS A 78 7.28 -20.66 -7.30
CA LYS A 78 5.85 -20.40 -7.51
C LYS A 78 4.94 -21.03 -6.45
N ARG A 79 5.33 -22.20 -5.90
CA ARG A 79 4.58 -22.84 -4.81
C ARG A 79 4.57 -22.07 -3.50
N GLN A 80 5.49 -21.14 -3.32
CA GLN A 80 5.58 -20.30 -2.12
C GLN A 80 5.01 -18.89 -2.35
N ILE A 81 4.41 -18.65 -3.52
CA ILE A 81 3.83 -17.38 -3.91
C ILE A 81 2.31 -17.47 -3.95
N GLY A 82 1.63 -16.50 -3.34
CA GLY A 82 0.20 -16.25 -3.48
C GLY A 82 -0.05 -15.07 -4.41
N ILE A 83 -1.13 -15.13 -5.18
CA ILE A 83 -1.53 -14.06 -6.08
C ILE A 83 -2.99 -13.76 -5.87
N VAL A 84 -3.31 -12.50 -5.64
CA VAL A 84 -4.66 -11.95 -5.61
C VAL A 84 -4.76 -10.91 -6.73
N PRO A 85 -5.23 -11.31 -7.92
CA PRO A 85 -5.30 -10.42 -9.06
C PRO A 85 -6.39 -9.37 -8.90
N GLN A 86 -6.29 -8.28 -9.68
CA GLN A 86 -7.27 -7.20 -9.73
C GLN A 86 -8.66 -7.70 -10.13
N ASP A 87 -8.75 -8.54 -11.15
CA ASP A 87 -9.99 -9.21 -11.51
C ASP A 87 -10.25 -10.40 -10.58
N VAL A 88 -11.52 -10.61 -10.23
CA VAL A 88 -11.92 -11.75 -9.39
C VAL A 88 -11.79 -13.04 -10.20
N ALA A 89 -10.77 -13.84 -9.86
CA ALA A 89 -10.41 -15.07 -10.56
C ALA A 89 -10.94 -16.31 -9.80
N VAL A 90 -12.26 -16.50 -9.79
CA VAL A 90 -12.92 -17.64 -9.14
C VAL A 90 -13.83 -18.36 -10.13
N TYR A 91 -14.15 -19.62 -9.86
CA TYR A 91 -15.05 -20.42 -10.68
C TYR A 91 -16.50 -20.22 -10.25
N ASP A 92 -17.34 -19.65 -11.10
CA ASP A 92 -18.75 -19.38 -10.82
C ASP A 92 -19.58 -20.67 -10.63
N ALA A 93 -19.14 -21.78 -11.19
CA ALA A 93 -19.80 -23.08 -11.03
C ALA A 93 -19.58 -23.71 -9.65
N LEU A 94 -18.49 -23.35 -8.96
CA LEU A 94 -18.11 -23.87 -7.66
C LEU A 94 -18.65 -23.00 -6.52
N THR A 95 -18.91 -23.60 -5.36
CA THR A 95 -19.21 -22.88 -4.12
C THR A 95 -17.98 -22.15 -3.58
N VAL A 96 -18.16 -21.31 -2.56
CA VAL A 96 -17.06 -20.67 -1.82
C VAL A 96 -16.06 -21.71 -1.33
N TYR A 97 -16.53 -22.75 -0.64
CA TYR A 97 -15.68 -23.83 -0.13
C TYR A 97 -14.91 -24.52 -1.26
N GLU A 98 -15.62 -24.93 -2.32
CA GLU A 98 -15.02 -25.64 -3.45
C GLU A 98 -14.00 -24.81 -4.22
N ASN A 99 -14.21 -23.49 -4.34
CA ASN A 99 -13.20 -22.59 -4.93
C ASN A 99 -11.92 -22.60 -4.09
N ILE A 100 -12.02 -22.38 -2.78
CA ILE A 100 -10.86 -22.33 -1.89
C ILE A 100 -10.16 -23.69 -1.85
N ASP A 101 -10.91 -24.80 -1.76
CA ASP A 101 -10.35 -26.16 -1.79
C ASP A 101 -9.64 -26.46 -3.11
N PHE A 102 -10.22 -26.05 -4.24
CA PHE A 102 -9.60 -26.21 -5.56
C PHE A 102 -8.24 -25.50 -5.65
N PHE A 103 -8.20 -24.20 -5.32
CA PHE A 103 -6.94 -23.42 -5.39
C PHE A 103 -5.91 -23.92 -4.38
N CYS A 104 -6.31 -24.24 -3.15
CA CYS A 104 -5.43 -24.84 -2.14
C CYS A 104 -4.89 -26.21 -2.61
N GLY A 105 -5.72 -27.02 -3.26
CA GLY A 105 -5.38 -28.34 -3.76
C GLY A 105 -4.35 -28.38 -4.88
N LEU A 106 -4.12 -27.25 -5.58
CA LEU A 106 -3.03 -27.12 -6.55
C LEU A 106 -1.66 -27.23 -5.87
N TYR A 107 -1.58 -26.89 -4.59
CA TYR A 107 -0.34 -26.80 -3.81
C TYR A 107 -0.25 -27.87 -2.71
N ILE A 108 -1.35 -28.14 -2.01
CA ILE A 108 -1.42 -29.03 -0.86
C ILE A 108 -2.14 -30.32 -1.24
N LYS A 109 -1.37 -31.41 -1.38
CA LYS A 109 -1.89 -32.72 -1.81
C LYS A 109 -2.52 -33.51 -0.64
N ASP A 110 -1.99 -33.34 0.58
CA ASP A 110 -2.52 -33.99 1.77
C ASP A 110 -3.90 -33.46 2.11
N LYS A 111 -4.90 -34.36 2.17
CA LYS A 111 -6.31 -33.96 2.32
C LYS A 111 -6.61 -33.34 3.68
N GLU A 112 -6.01 -33.85 4.75
CA GLU A 112 -6.29 -33.33 6.10
C GLU A 112 -5.68 -31.94 6.29
N THR A 113 -4.43 -31.74 5.87
CA THR A 113 -3.77 -30.44 5.87
C THR A 113 -4.54 -29.43 5.00
N ARG A 114 -4.97 -29.87 3.81
CA ARG A 114 -5.73 -29.02 2.89
C ARG A 114 -7.06 -28.57 3.52
N LYS A 115 -7.82 -29.50 4.10
CA LYS A 115 -9.08 -29.18 4.78
C LYS A 115 -8.89 -28.16 5.89
N LYS A 116 -7.83 -28.33 6.70
CA LYS A 116 -7.46 -27.38 7.73
C LYS A 116 -7.17 -26.01 7.16
N TYR A 117 -6.34 -25.91 6.12
CA TYR A 117 -5.95 -24.66 5.48
C TYR A 117 -7.12 -23.95 4.81
N VAL A 118 -8.01 -24.71 4.17
CA VAL A 118 -9.25 -24.18 3.60
C VAL A 118 -10.13 -23.54 4.66
N GLN A 119 -10.32 -24.23 5.81
CA GLN A 119 -11.10 -23.67 6.91
C GLN A 119 -10.45 -22.40 7.47
N GLU A 120 -9.14 -22.41 7.72
CA GLU A 120 -8.42 -21.23 8.19
C GLU A 120 -8.52 -20.04 7.20
N ALA A 121 -8.51 -20.31 5.88
CA ALA A 121 -8.71 -19.27 4.89
C ALA A 121 -10.14 -18.71 4.87
N ILE A 122 -11.16 -19.58 5.09
CA ILE A 122 -12.56 -19.17 5.22
C ILE A 122 -12.75 -18.27 6.46
N ASP A 123 -12.18 -18.69 7.60
CA ASP A 123 -12.23 -17.96 8.86
C ASP A 123 -11.57 -16.59 8.73
N PHE A 124 -10.39 -16.57 8.13
CA PHE A 124 -9.60 -15.37 7.90
C PHE A 124 -10.36 -14.29 7.11
N VAL A 125 -11.06 -14.67 6.05
CA VAL A 125 -11.86 -13.72 5.24
C VAL A 125 -13.30 -13.60 5.73
N ALA A 126 -13.69 -14.23 6.85
CA ALA A 126 -15.04 -14.24 7.43
C ALA A 126 -16.13 -14.63 6.41
N LEU A 127 -15.96 -15.76 5.75
CA LEU A 127 -16.92 -16.32 4.79
C LEU A 127 -17.66 -17.57 5.29
N ASN A 128 -17.65 -17.84 6.59
CA ASN A 128 -18.28 -19.04 7.19
C ASN A 128 -19.75 -19.20 6.82
N ASP A 129 -20.52 -18.13 6.84
CA ASP A 129 -21.96 -18.17 6.52
C ASP A 129 -22.24 -18.36 5.03
N PHE A 130 -21.21 -18.25 4.18
CA PHE A 130 -21.32 -18.27 2.73
C PHE A 130 -20.69 -19.50 2.07
N VAL A 131 -20.16 -20.46 2.84
CA VAL A 131 -19.38 -21.60 2.32
C VAL A 131 -20.09 -22.41 1.24
N LYS A 132 -21.42 -22.49 1.30
CA LYS A 132 -22.26 -23.21 0.32
C LYS A 132 -22.79 -22.34 -0.81
N PHE A 133 -22.51 -21.04 -0.79
CA PHE A 133 -22.97 -20.12 -1.84
C PHE A 133 -22.03 -20.16 -3.04
N LYS A 134 -22.59 -20.00 -4.23
CA LYS A 134 -21.82 -19.77 -5.46
C LYS A 134 -21.49 -18.29 -5.59
N PRO A 135 -20.37 -17.91 -6.28
CA PRO A 135 -19.95 -16.53 -6.45
C PRO A 135 -21.04 -15.59 -6.97
N GLY A 136 -21.91 -16.08 -7.87
CA GLY A 136 -23.02 -15.29 -8.42
C GLY A 136 -24.04 -14.78 -7.38
N LYS A 137 -24.07 -15.38 -6.17
CA LYS A 137 -24.95 -14.96 -5.05
C LYS A 137 -24.24 -14.05 -4.03
N LEU A 138 -22.95 -13.74 -4.24
CA LEU A 138 -22.15 -12.92 -3.34
C LEU A 138 -22.16 -11.45 -3.80
N SER A 139 -22.08 -10.53 -2.84
CA SER A 139 -21.77 -9.12 -3.14
C SER A 139 -20.34 -8.96 -3.70
N GLY A 140 -20.03 -7.82 -4.31
CA GLY A 140 -18.69 -7.52 -4.81
C GLY A 140 -17.61 -7.70 -3.74
N GLY A 141 -17.84 -7.16 -2.54
CA GLY A 141 -16.91 -7.30 -1.41
C GLY A 141 -16.73 -8.76 -0.94
N LEU A 142 -17.81 -9.57 -0.93
CA LEU A 142 -17.72 -10.99 -0.60
C LEU A 142 -16.96 -11.79 -1.67
N LYS A 143 -17.17 -11.46 -2.97
CA LYS A 143 -16.38 -12.05 -4.07
C LYS A 143 -14.91 -11.71 -3.95
N ARG A 144 -14.59 -10.47 -3.60
CA ARG A 144 -13.20 -10.03 -3.40
C ARG A 144 -12.57 -10.79 -2.24
N ARG A 145 -13.28 -10.96 -1.12
CA ARG A 145 -12.79 -11.77 0.01
C ARG A 145 -12.58 -13.24 -0.38
N LEU A 146 -13.46 -13.81 -1.20
CA LEU A 146 -13.26 -15.15 -1.77
C LEU A 146 -12.00 -15.23 -2.64
N ASN A 147 -11.78 -14.24 -3.51
CA ASN A 147 -10.56 -14.13 -4.34
C ASN A 147 -9.30 -14.13 -3.48
N ILE A 148 -9.29 -13.35 -2.40
CA ILE A 148 -8.20 -13.31 -1.42
C ILE A 148 -7.98 -14.69 -0.80
N ALA A 149 -9.05 -15.33 -0.29
CA ALA A 149 -8.96 -16.65 0.32
C ALA A 149 -8.34 -17.68 -0.64
N CYS A 150 -8.72 -17.67 -1.92
CA CYS A 150 -8.16 -18.56 -2.93
C CYS A 150 -6.64 -18.32 -3.12
N GLY A 151 -6.21 -17.05 -3.13
CA GLY A 151 -4.80 -16.69 -3.32
C GLY A 151 -3.89 -17.03 -2.14
N ILE A 152 -4.42 -17.14 -0.91
CA ILE A 152 -3.63 -17.33 0.30
C ILE A 152 -3.81 -18.69 0.98
N ALA A 153 -4.79 -19.51 0.55
CA ALA A 153 -5.16 -20.74 1.25
C ALA A 153 -4.00 -21.74 1.42
N HIS A 154 -3.02 -21.75 0.54
CA HIS A 154 -1.85 -22.62 0.63
C HIS A 154 -0.72 -22.07 1.53
N LYS A 155 -0.95 -20.96 2.25
CA LYS A 155 -0.01 -20.28 3.15
C LYS A 155 1.31 -19.89 2.49
N PRO A 156 1.25 -19.05 1.45
CA PRO A 156 2.44 -18.58 0.74
C PRO A 156 3.32 -17.69 1.64
N LYS A 157 4.64 -17.67 1.35
CA LYS A 157 5.58 -16.78 2.02
C LYS A 157 5.61 -15.38 1.40
N LEU A 158 5.30 -15.27 0.12
CA LEU A 158 5.24 -14.01 -0.61
C LEU A 158 3.87 -13.90 -1.28
N VAL A 159 3.16 -12.80 -1.04
CA VAL A 159 1.82 -12.57 -1.59
C VAL A 159 1.79 -11.28 -2.40
N PHE A 160 1.27 -11.37 -3.61
CA PHE A 160 1.00 -10.24 -4.47
C PHE A 160 -0.48 -9.89 -4.41
N PHE A 161 -0.79 -8.69 -3.98
CA PHE A 161 -2.13 -8.11 -4.04
C PHE A 161 -2.15 -7.03 -5.13
N ASP A 162 -2.83 -7.31 -6.23
CA ASP A 162 -2.98 -6.34 -7.31
C ASP A 162 -4.32 -5.62 -7.17
N GLU A 163 -4.28 -4.40 -6.66
CA GLU A 163 -5.43 -3.52 -6.39
C GLU A 163 -6.61 -4.21 -5.68
N PRO A 164 -6.39 -4.82 -4.49
CA PRO A 164 -7.38 -5.73 -3.88
C PRO A 164 -8.62 -5.02 -3.34
N THR A 165 -8.66 -3.69 -3.29
CA THR A 165 -9.74 -2.88 -2.70
C THR A 165 -10.55 -2.11 -3.72
N VAL A 166 -10.22 -2.22 -5.01
CA VAL A 166 -10.96 -1.55 -6.09
C VAL A 166 -12.40 -2.04 -6.14
N ALA A 167 -13.34 -1.09 -6.25
CA ALA A 167 -14.78 -1.32 -6.30
C ALA A 167 -15.36 -2.06 -5.08
N VAL A 168 -14.72 -1.90 -3.92
CA VAL A 168 -15.15 -2.47 -2.63
C VAL A 168 -15.67 -1.36 -1.73
N ASP A 169 -16.76 -1.63 -1.01
CA ASP A 169 -17.31 -0.69 -0.02
C ASP A 169 -16.34 -0.43 1.13
N PRO A 170 -16.44 0.73 1.84
CA PRO A 170 -15.48 1.10 2.88
C PRO A 170 -15.34 0.08 4.01
N GLN A 171 -16.43 -0.60 4.40
CA GLN A 171 -16.40 -1.60 5.47
C GLN A 171 -15.62 -2.84 5.03
N SER A 172 -15.87 -3.32 3.82
CA SER A 172 -15.14 -4.45 3.23
C SER A 172 -13.68 -4.10 2.98
N ARG A 173 -13.38 -2.86 2.55
CA ARG A 173 -12.02 -2.34 2.39
C ARG A 173 -11.22 -2.45 3.68
N ASN A 174 -11.72 -1.90 4.78
CA ASN A 174 -11.03 -1.95 6.07
C ASN A 174 -10.73 -3.39 6.50
N LYS A 175 -11.68 -4.31 6.34
CA LYS A 175 -11.48 -5.73 6.65
C LYS A 175 -10.39 -6.39 5.79
N ILE A 176 -10.27 -5.99 4.52
CA ILE A 176 -9.21 -6.47 3.64
C ILE A 176 -7.85 -5.97 4.13
N LEU A 177 -7.73 -4.67 4.46
CA LEU A 177 -6.48 -4.09 4.97
C LEU A 177 -6.05 -4.71 6.30
N GLU A 178 -6.98 -4.88 7.25
CA GLU A 178 -6.74 -5.59 8.51
C GLU A 178 -6.26 -7.04 8.27
N GLY A 179 -6.89 -7.74 7.32
CA GLY A 179 -6.48 -9.08 6.93
C GLY A 179 -5.07 -9.13 6.34
N ILE A 180 -4.69 -8.17 5.49
CA ILE A 180 -3.34 -8.08 4.92
C ILE A 180 -2.30 -7.87 6.02
N GLU A 181 -2.56 -6.97 6.96
CA GLU A 181 -1.69 -6.76 8.13
C GLU A 181 -1.56 -8.04 8.98
N GLN A 182 -2.65 -8.78 9.16
CA GLN A 182 -2.61 -10.06 9.87
C GLN A 182 -1.77 -11.12 9.14
N LEU A 183 -1.80 -11.15 7.79
CA LEU A 183 -0.93 -12.03 7.00
C LEU A 183 0.55 -11.72 7.24
N ARG A 184 0.92 -10.42 7.26
CA ARG A 184 2.27 -9.98 7.60
C ARG A 184 2.69 -10.44 8.99
N GLN A 185 1.84 -10.25 9.98
CA GLN A 185 2.10 -10.69 11.38
C GLN A 185 2.29 -12.20 11.47
N ASN A 186 1.66 -12.97 10.59
CA ASN A 186 1.83 -14.42 10.45
C ASN A 186 3.08 -14.81 9.63
N GLY A 187 3.93 -13.85 9.27
CA GLY A 187 5.23 -14.07 8.61
C GLY A 187 5.21 -14.03 7.08
N ALA A 188 4.12 -13.59 6.46
CA ALA A 188 4.10 -13.38 5.01
C ALA A 188 4.79 -12.05 4.65
N THR A 189 5.49 -12.04 3.51
CA THR A 189 5.93 -10.82 2.83
C THR A 189 4.90 -10.43 1.79
N ILE A 190 4.61 -9.14 1.66
CA ILE A 190 3.48 -8.68 0.85
C ILE A 190 3.93 -7.62 -0.13
N ILE A 191 3.51 -7.75 -1.38
CA ILE A 191 3.55 -6.72 -2.39
C ILE A 191 2.13 -6.25 -2.62
N TYR A 192 1.90 -4.97 -2.36
CA TYR A 192 0.59 -4.36 -2.41
C TYR A 192 0.56 -3.26 -3.48
N THR A 193 -0.24 -3.42 -4.52
CA THR A 193 -0.45 -2.33 -5.48
C THR A 193 -1.74 -1.60 -5.17
N SER A 194 -1.70 -0.29 -5.30
CA SER A 194 -2.88 0.56 -5.22
C SER A 194 -2.63 1.87 -5.95
N HIS A 195 -3.71 2.54 -6.32
CA HIS A 195 -3.72 3.95 -6.68
C HIS A 195 -4.32 4.81 -5.55
N TYR A 196 -4.83 4.19 -4.46
CA TYR A 196 -5.31 4.89 -3.26
C TYR A 196 -4.16 5.12 -2.28
N MET A 197 -3.68 6.36 -2.21
CA MET A 197 -2.53 6.74 -1.38
C MET A 197 -2.73 6.49 0.09
N GLU A 198 -3.95 6.73 0.59
CA GLU A 198 -4.31 6.56 2.00
C GLU A 198 -4.13 5.10 2.47
N GLU A 199 -4.46 4.11 1.60
CA GLU A 199 -4.26 2.70 1.90
C GLU A 199 -2.78 2.35 2.01
N VAL A 200 -1.98 2.89 1.09
CA VAL A 200 -0.54 2.67 1.03
C VAL A 200 0.16 3.32 2.22
N GLU A 201 -0.24 4.54 2.60
CA GLU A 201 0.25 5.23 3.80
C GLU A 201 -0.03 4.44 5.08
N GLN A 202 -1.21 3.84 5.17
CA GLN A 202 -1.64 3.09 6.35
C GLN A 202 -0.97 1.72 6.47
N LEU A 203 -0.70 1.07 5.33
CA LEU A 203 -0.40 -0.36 5.30
C LEU A 203 1.08 -0.65 5.03
N CYS A 204 1.75 0.15 4.18
CA CYS A 204 3.05 -0.20 3.64
C CYS A 204 4.22 0.33 4.47
N ASP A 205 5.23 -0.51 4.69
CA ASP A 205 6.48 -0.14 5.36
C ASP A 205 7.38 0.71 4.44
N ARG A 206 7.47 0.31 3.15
CA ARG A 206 8.20 1.01 2.09
C ARG A 206 7.37 1.04 0.83
N ILE A 207 7.57 2.07 0.04
CA ILE A 207 6.77 2.36 -1.15
C ILE A 207 7.71 2.71 -2.31
N LEU A 208 7.45 2.10 -3.46
CA LEU A 208 8.00 2.49 -4.75
C LEU A 208 6.92 3.21 -5.55
N ILE A 209 7.15 4.47 -5.87
CA ILE A 209 6.26 5.27 -6.71
C ILE A 209 6.72 5.14 -8.15
N ILE A 210 5.80 4.73 -9.05
CA ILE A 210 6.06 4.61 -10.48
C ILE A 210 5.10 5.46 -11.30
N ASP A 211 5.61 6.09 -12.35
CA ASP A 211 4.81 6.74 -13.39
C ASP A 211 5.39 6.43 -14.76
N LYS A 212 4.54 6.06 -15.72
CA LYS A 212 4.90 5.75 -17.11
C LYS A 212 6.10 4.79 -17.25
N GLY A 213 6.14 3.77 -16.40
CA GLY A 213 7.20 2.76 -16.38
C GLY A 213 8.50 3.16 -15.70
N HIS A 214 8.61 4.39 -15.19
CA HIS A 214 9.81 4.86 -14.50
C HIS A 214 9.62 4.91 -12.99
N THR A 215 10.67 4.58 -12.25
CA THR A 215 10.74 4.85 -10.81
C THR A 215 10.81 6.36 -10.57
N ILE A 216 9.88 6.89 -9.78
CA ILE A 216 9.83 8.31 -9.39
C ILE A 216 10.53 8.51 -8.04
N ALA A 217 10.18 7.70 -7.06
CA ALA A 217 10.78 7.74 -5.72
C ALA A 217 10.57 6.38 -5.01
N GLU A 218 11.45 6.06 -4.06
CA GLU A 218 11.33 4.92 -3.17
C GLU A 218 11.73 5.32 -1.74
N GLY A 219 11.01 4.84 -0.75
CA GLY A 219 11.29 5.09 0.66
C GLY A 219 10.13 4.69 1.58
N THR A 220 10.31 4.93 2.86
CA THR A 220 9.21 4.92 3.84
C THR A 220 8.28 6.11 3.58
N VAL A 221 7.08 6.08 4.16
CA VAL A 221 6.13 7.20 4.07
C VAL A 221 6.78 8.52 4.51
N ASP A 222 7.52 8.50 5.62
CA ASP A 222 8.17 9.69 6.17
C ASP A 222 9.32 10.20 5.27
N GLU A 223 10.12 9.29 4.72
CA GLU A 223 11.18 9.63 3.77
C GLU A 223 10.60 10.28 2.51
N LEU A 224 9.53 9.70 1.95
CA LEU A 224 8.86 10.24 0.76
C LEU A 224 8.25 11.63 1.02
N LYS A 225 7.54 11.79 2.15
CA LYS A 225 6.99 13.10 2.56
C LYS A 225 8.09 14.13 2.82
N GLY A 226 9.26 13.69 3.26
CA GLY A 226 10.42 14.55 3.46
C GLY A 226 11.11 15.02 2.17
N MET A 227 10.83 14.41 1.01
CA MET A 227 11.39 14.81 -0.30
C MET A 227 10.77 16.08 -0.85
N ILE A 228 9.57 16.44 -0.40
CA ILE A 228 8.84 17.61 -0.90
C ILE A 228 8.98 18.82 0.03
N LYS A 229 8.83 20.01 -0.56
CA LYS A 229 8.91 21.27 0.19
C LYS A 229 7.61 21.65 0.89
N LYS A 230 6.54 20.88 0.68
CA LYS A 230 5.25 21.19 1.30
C LYS A 230 5.36 21.09 2.81
N SER A 231 4.97 22.16 3.47
CA SER A 231 5.03 22.31 4.92
C SER A 231 3.82 21.68 5.61
N GLU A 232 3.99 21.27 6.86
CA GLU A 232 2.86 21.02 7.76
C GLU A 232 2.09 22.32 7.97
N ILE A 233 0.77 22.29 7.82
CA ILE A 233 -0.12 23.43 8.08
C ILE A 233 -0.81 23.22 9.41
N ILE A 234 -0.47 24.04 10.40
CA ILE A 234 -1.09 24.03 11.73
C ILE A 234 -2.08 25.18 11.79
N THR A 235 -3.36 24.86 12.03
CA THR A 235 -4.43 25.87 12.19
C THR A 235 -4.98 25.80 13.62
N ILE A 236 -4.90 26.90 14.36
CA ILE A 236 -5.36 27.00 15.74
C ILE A 236 -6.42 28.10 15.86
N GLU A 237 -7.61 27.75 16.33
CA GLU A 237 -8.63 28.74 16.67
C GLU A 237 -8.34 29.29 18.06
N VAL A 238 -7.90 30.56 18.11
CA VAL A 238 -7.49 31.28 19.32
C VAL A 238 -7.83 32.77 19.19
N ALA A 239 -8.49 33.35 20.17
CA ALA A 239 -8.89 34.75 20.10
C ALA A 239 -7.84 35.68 20.74
N GLY A 240 -7.70 36.87 20.18
CA GLY A 240 -7.00 38.00 20.81
C GLY A 240 -5.47 37.86 20.84
N LEU A 241 -4.86 37.17 19.89
CA LEU A 241 -3.40 37.11 19.80
C LEU A 241 -2.81 38.50 19.56
N ASP A 242 -1.83 38.86 20.35
CA ASP A 242 -1.06 40.10 20.17
C ASP A 242 0.13 39.90 19.24
N ASP A 243 0.64 41.00 18.68
CA ASP A 243 1.77 40.99 17.76
C ASP A 243 3.05 40.44 18.39
N LYS A 244 3.22 40.58 19.69
CA LYS A 244 4.37 40.04 20.41
C LYS A 244 4.34 38.51 20.44
N THR A 245 3.19 37.94 20.74
CA THR A 245 3.01 36.47 20.72
C THR A 245 3.11 35.91 19.30
N LEU A 246 2.58 36.61 18.30
CA LEU A 246 2.76 36.22 16.89
C LEU A 246 4.24 36.22 16.49
N SER A 247 5.02 37.19 16.95
CA SER A 247 6.46 37.23 16.72
C SER A 247 7.18 36.03 17.37
N MET A 248 6.78 35.65 18.60
CA MET A 248 7.35 34.47 19.26
C MET A 248 6.98 33.17 18.53
N VAL A 249 5.78 33.05 17.97
CA VAL A 249 5.42 31.89 17.14
C VAL A 249 6.27 31.82 15.88
N ARG A 250 6.60 32.95 15.25
CA ARG A 250 7.52 33.00 14.08
C ARG A 250 8.94 32.56 14.41
N GLU A 251 9.37 32.71 15.67
CA GLU A 251 10.70 32.29 16.13
C GLU A 251 10.76 30.82 16.54
N VAL A 252 9.64 30.10 16.59
CA VAL A 252 9.62 28.65 16.84
C VAL A 252 10.42 27.95 15.74
N LYS A 253 11.29 27.04 16.13
CA LYS A 253 12.17 26.32 15.20
C LYS A 253 11.37 25.60 14.12
N ASN A 254 11.81 25.72 12.85
CA ASN A 254 11.19 25.16 11.64
C ASN A 254 9.82 25.77 11.27
N VAL A 255 9.40 26.86 11.84
CA VAL A 255 8.27 27.66 11.36
C VAL A 255 8.75 28.51 10.15
N TYR A 256 8.01 28.46 9.05
CA TYR A 256 8.31 29.16 7.81
C TYR A 256 7.42 30.39 7.61
N SER A 257 6.14 30.24 7.92
CA SER A 257 5.19 31.35 7.82
C SER A 257 4.15 31.32 8.94
N VAL A 258 3.66 32.49 9.33
CA VAL A 258 2.64 32.67 10.35
C VAL A 258 1.66 33.74 9.90
N SER A 259 0.39 33.42 9.82
CA SER A 259 -0.71 34.35 9.60
C SER A 259 -1.78 34.23 10.68
N TYR A 260 -2.42 35.36 11.00
CA TYR A 260 -3.49 35.40 11.98
C TYR A 260 -4.62 36.28 11.48
N GLU A 261 -5.75 35.68 11.18
CA GLU A 261 -6.94 36.34 10.69
C GLU A 261 -8.21 35.69 11.29
N ASN A 262 -9.23 36.45 11.59
CA ASN A 262 -10.52 35.95 12.07
C ASN A 262 -10.43 34.97 13.25
N ASN A 263 -9.53 35.22 14.20
CA ASN A 263 -9.21 34.32 15.33
C ASN A 263 -8.66 32.96 14.95
N GLN A 264 -8.14 32.81 13.74
CA GLN A 264 -7.42 31.62 13.27
C GLN A 264 -5.94 31.96 13.10
N LEU A 265 -5.11 31.28 13.88
CA LEU A 265 -3.67 31.24 13.72
C LEU A 265 -3.33 30.12 12.74
N LYS A 266 -2.74 30.45 11.59
CA LYS A 266 -2.24 29.50 10.62
C LYS A 266 -0.73 29.57 10.61
N VAL A 267 -0.07 28.43 10.83
CA VAL A 267 1.38 28.29 10.85
C VAL A 267 1.81 27.25 9.83
N GLU A 268 2.75 27.58 8.99
CA GLU A 268 3.43 26.65 8.10
C GLU A 268 4.78 26.27 8.70
N ALA A 269 5.01 24.97 8.92
CA ALA A 269 6.20 24.46 9.57
C ALA A 269 6.75 23.22 8.86
N GLY A 270 8.03 22.92 9.04
CA GLY A 270 8.64 21.70 8.51
C GLY A 270 7.99 20.46 9.07
N SER A 271 7.63 19.49 8.22
CA SER A 271 7.01 18.23 8.62
C SER A 271 7.91 17.38 9.53
N GLY A 272 7.27 16.56 10.38
CA GLY A 272 7.96 15.53 11.19
C GLY A 272 8.64 16.02 12.46
N LYS A 273 8.35 17.23 12.96
CA LYS A 273 8.87 17.77 14.22
C LYS A 273 7.74 18.29 15.09
N HIS A 274 7.94 18.28 16.39
CA HIS A 274 6.93 18.59 17.41
C HIS A 274 6.39 20.05 17.39
N ASN A 275 6.33 20.68 16.21
CA ASN A 275 5.94 22.09 16.06
C ASN A 275 4.57 22.39 16.65
N VAL A 276 3.60 21.49 16.49
CA VAL A 276 2.26 21.65 17.10
C VAL A 276 2.37 21.78 18.60
N ILE A 277 3.14 20.90 19.25
CA ILE A 277 3.32 20.87 20.70
C ILE A 277 4.01 22.14 21.18
N ASP A 278 5.08 22.57 20.48
CA ASP A 278 5.84 23.77 20.86
C ASP A 278 4.98 25.04 20.76
N ILE A 279 4.18 25.15 19.68
CA ILE A 279 3.27 26.28 19.48
C ILE A 279 2.14 26.26 20.52
N VAL A 280 1.54 25.09 20.80
CA VAL A 280 0.47 24.93 21.78
C VAL A 280 0.97 25.31 23.18
N ASN A 281 2.15 24.82 23.59
CA ASN A 281 2.76 25.14 24.86
C ASN A 281 3.05 26.65 24.97
N LEU A 282 3.61 27.27 23.93
CA LEU A 282 3.86 28.71 23.90
C LEU A 282 2.58 29.52 24.09
N LEU A 283 1.49 29.18 23.42
CA LEU A 283 0.20 29.86 23.55
C LEU A 283 -0.40 29.64 24.93
N GLN A 284 -0.29 28.42 25.47
CA GLN A 284 -0.80 28.08 26.80
C GLN A 284 -0.04 28.83 27.92
N ASP A 285 1.30 28.90 27.83
CA ASP A 285 2.14 29.64 28.79
C ASP A 285 1.86 31.14 28.76
N LYS A 286 1.36 31.68 27.64
CA LYS A 286 0.92 33.06 27.51
C LYS A 286 -0.55 33.28 27.96
N GLY A 287 -1.23 32.20 28.39
CA GLY A 287 -2.60 32.29 28.93
C GLY A 287 -3.70 32.30 27.86
N TYR A 288 -3.38 32.00 26.59
CA TYR A 288 -4.37 31.95 25.53
C TYR A 288 -5.22 30.67 25.62
N LYS A 289 -6.54 30.81 25.41
CA LYS A 289 -7.46 29.67 25.32
C LYS A 289 -7.67 29.27 23.87
N MET A 290 -7.21 28.08 23.50
CA MET A 290 -7.39 27.50 22.19
C MET A 290 -8.71 26.70 22.16
N LYS A 291 -9.47 26.79 21.04
CA LYS A 291 -10.75 26.09 20.89
C LYS A 291 -10.62 24.86 20.01
N LYS A 292 -9.89 24.99 18.88
CA LYS A 292 -9.68 23.91 17.91
C LYS A 292 -8.24 23.96 17.43
N ILE A 293 -7.66 22.81 17.23
CA ILE A 293 -6.32 22.64 16.70
C ILE A 293 -6.41 21.60 15.60
N PHE A 294 -5.96 21.97 14.39
CA PHE A 294 -5.84 21.09 13.25
C PHE A 294 -4.38 21.11 12.78
N SER A 295 -3.86 19.95 12.44
CA SER A 295 -2.56 19.82 11.78
C SER A 295 -2.76 19.00 10.52
N GLU A 296 -2.41 19.60 9.38
CA GLU A 296 -2.44 18.96 8.07
C GLU A 296 -1.01 18.69 7.64
N GLN A 297 -0.62 17.43 7.70
CA GLN A 297 0.69 17.00 7.21
C GLN A 297 0.63 16.73 5.70
N PRO A 298 1.76 16.85 4.98
CA PRO A 298 1.83 16.42 3.59
C PRO A 298 1.37 14.97 3.42
N THR A 299 0.67 14.70 2.34
CA THR A 299 0.20 13.37 1.96
C THR A 299 1.09 12.78 0.87
N LEU A 300 1.01 11.46 0.62
CA LEU A 300 1.66 10.87 -0.56
C LEU A 300 1.12 11.43 -1.88
N ASN A 301 -0.13 11.94 -1.88
CA ASN A 301 -0.68 12.62 -3.05
C ASN A 301 0.07 13.93 -3.34
N ASP A 302 0.47 14.66 -2.30
CA ASP A 302 1.29 15.86 -2.45
C ASP A 302 2.69 15.50 -2.97
N VAL A 303 3.27 14.41 -2.48
CA VAL A 303 4.55 13.88 -2.98
C VAL A 303 4.45 13.56 -4.47
N PHE A 304 3.44 12.79 -4.85
CA PHE A 304 3.24 12.41 -6.24
C PHE A 304 3.05 13.64 -7.14
N LEU A 305 2.19 14.59 -6.72
CA LEU A 305 1.93 15.82 -7.46
C LEU A 305 3.19 16.67 -7.66
N GLU A 306 4.00 16.85 -6.59
CA GLU A 306 5.21 17.67 -6.66
C GLU A 306 6.29 17.02 -7.53
N LEU A 307 6.46 15.70 -7.46
CA LEU A 307 7.47 14.97 -8.22
C LEU A 307 7.11 14.75 -9.70
N THR A 308 5.80 14.61 -10.02
CA THR A 308 5.35 14.33 -11.39
C THR A 308 4.71 15.52 -12.10
N GLY A 309 4.35 16.59 -11.36
CA GLY A 309 3.59 17.74 -11.87
C GLY A 309 2.13 17.42 -12.20
N LYS A 310 1.60 16.27 -11.77
CA LYS A 310 0.25 15.80 -12.06
C LYS A 310 -0.42 15.24 -10.81
N GLN A 311 -1.73 15.45 -10.68
CA GLN A 311 -2.53 14.72 -9.69
C GLN A 311 -2.74 13.27 -10.15
N LEU A 312 -2.76 12.34 -9.21
CA LEU A 312 -3.33 11.01 -9.44
C LEU A 312 -4.84 11.22 -9.70
N ARG A 313 -5.24 11.09 -10.96
CA ARG A 313 -6.65 11.11 -11.36
C ARG A 313 -7.03 9.71 -11.77
N ASP A 314 -8.15 9.24 -11.23
CA ASP A 314 -8.92 8.17 -11.86
C ASP A 314 -9.53 8.77 -13.15
N GLU A 315 -9.02 8.37 -14.32
CA GLU A 315 -9.70 8.56 -15.60
C GLU A 315 -10.52 7.32 -15.91
#